data_d925754909357c6aee5d7872932b9af1
#
_entry.id   d925754909357c6aee5d7872932b9af1
#
_cell.length_a   1.000
_cell.length_b   1.000
_cell.length_c   1.000
_cell.angle_alpha   90.00
_cell.angle_beta   90.00
_cell.angle_gamma   90.00
#
_symmetry.space_group_name_H-M   'P 1'
#
loop_
_entity.id
_entity.type
_entity.pdbx_description
1 polymer ?
#
loop_
_entity_poly.entity_id
_entity_poly.type
_entity_poly.pdbx_seq_one_letter_code
_entity_poly.pdbx_strand_id
1 'polypeptide(L)'
;MKNAISYINKCYDARTGGYRYQIGGGPAGYARTAAGVCVLQLCGEYDKKEIAGALKYLDNTGDDRQHYWYGAYYAAHAYHQIGGKDWENFYDKMKTKLLASQQNNGSWKDSKEGHVGPEYQTAIAILILSIPSHYLPIYQR
;
A
#
# COMPACT_ATOMS: atom_id res chain seq x y z
N MET A 1 3.05 20.49 7.12
CA MET A 1 2.79 19.13 7.62
C MET A 1 1.43 18.99 8.32
N LYS A 2 1.09 19.75 9.37
CA LYS A 2 -0.20 19.65 10.11
C LYS A 2 -1.45 19.69 9.22
N ASN A 3 -1.51 20.56 8.21
CA ASN A 3 -2.66 20.67 7.29
C ASN A 3 -2.83 19.42 6.41
N ALA A 4 -1.73 18.81 5.96
CA ALA A 4 -1.78 17.58 5.18
C ALA A 4 -2.31 16.40 6.01
N ILE A 5 -1.82 16.23 7.24
CA ILE A 5 -2.33 15.23 8.20
C ILE A 5 -3.82 15.44 8.45
N SER A 6 -4.24 16.71 8.69
CA SER A 6 -5.64 17.04 8.90
C SER A 6 -6.52 16.68 7.68
N TYR A 7 -6.02 16.94 6.46
CA TYR A 7 -6.74 16.60 5.23
C TYR A 7 -6.90 15.09 5.10
N ILE A 8 -5.81 14.31 5.28
CA ILE A 8 -5.84 12.86 5.19
C ILE A 8 -6.81 12.27 6.22
N ASN A 9 -6.77 12.74 7.46
CA ASN A 9 -7.70 12.29 8.49
C ASN A 9 -9.17 12.56 8.13
N LYS A 10 -9.48 13.66 7.43
CA LYS A 10 -10.84 13.95 6.94
C LYS A 10 -11.27 13.05 5.78
N CYS A 11 -10.34 12.44 5.07
CA CYS A 11 -10.63 11.46 4.02
C CYS A 11 -10.93 10.06 4.59
N TYR A 12 -10.69 9.81 5.88
CA TYR A 12 -10.96 8.54 6.52
C TYR A 12 -12.47 8.27 6.60
N ASP A 13 -12.88 7.07 6.20
CA ASP A 13 -14.24 6.56 6.33
C ASP A 13 -14.33 5.62 7.53
N ALA A 14 -14.79 6.12 8.65
CA ALA A 14 -14.90 5.34 9.89
C ALA A 14 -15.84 4.12 9.77
N ARG A 15 -16.75 4.11 8.79
CA ARG A 15 -17.67 3.00 8.54
C ARG A 15 -16.97 1.79 7.91
N THR A 16 -16.02 2.04 7.02
CA THR A 16 -15.29 1.00 6.29
C THR A 16 -13.89 0.77 6.81
N GLY A 17 -13.29 1.75 7.48
CA GLY A 17 -11.90 1.76 7.91
C GLY A 17 -10.92 2.24 6.82
N GLY A 18 -11.38 2.46 5.58
CA GLY A 18 -10.53 2.88 4.48
C GLY A 18 -10.50 4.39 4.25
N TYR A 19 -9.66 4.82 3.30
CA TYR A 19 -9.55 6.23 2.90
C TYR A 19 -10.21 6.47 1.55
N ARG A 20 -10.93 7.61 1.46
CA ARG A 20 -11.56 8.14 0.25
C ARG A 20 -10.57 8.99 -0.55
N TYR A 21 -10.89 9.21 -1.83
CA TYR A 21 -10.07 10.05 -2.70
C TYR A 21 -10.04 11.51 -2.25
N GLN A 22 -11.19 12.00 -1.75
CA GLN A 22 -11.35 13.36 -1.25
C GLN A 22 -12.32 13.40 -0.08
N ILE A 23 -12.34 14.50 0.65
CA ILE A 23 -13.24 14.71 1.79
C ILE A 23 -14.69 14.55 1.35
N GLY A 24 -15.42 13.64 1.98
CA GLY A 24 -16.84 13.40 1.71
C GLY A 24 -17.17 12.79 0.34
N GLY A 25 -16.16 12.47 -0.49
CA GLY A 25 -16.37 12.02 -1.88
C GLY A 25 -16.02 10.57 -2.15
N GLY A 26 -16.97 9.82 -2.71
CA GLY A 26 -16.78 8.47 -3.22
C GLY A 26 -16.52 7.39 -2.15
N PRO A 27 -16.38 6.14 -2.55
CA PRO A 27 -16.03 5.03 -1.66
C PRO A 27 -14.56 5.08 -1.25
N ALA A 28 -14.22 4.41 -0.14
CA ALA A 28 -12.83 4.07 0.17
C ALA A 28 -12.27 3.12 -0.89
N GLY A 29 -10.95 3.07 -1.04
CA GLY A 29 -10.28 2.17 -1.98
C GLY A 29 -8.92 1.72 -1.48
N TYR A 30 -8.48 0.54 -1.92
CA TYR A 30 -7.23 -0.09 -1.48
C TYR A 30 -6.01 0.84 -1.64
N ALA A 31 -5.76 1.31 -2.86
CA ALA A 31 -4.61 2.14 -3.18
C ALA A 31 -4.57 3.45 -2.36
N ARG A 32 -5.74 4.10 -2.20
CA ARG A 32 -5.89 5.32 -1.41
C ARG A 32 -5.66 5.08 0.06
N THR A 33 -6.16 3.95 0.56
CA THR A 33 -5.98 3.54 1.96
C THR A 33 -4.52 3.26 2.26
N ALA A 34 -3.85 2.49 1.42
CA ALA A 34 -2.43 2.20 1.55
C ALA A 34 -1.57 3.47 1.53
N ALA A 35 -1.81 4.37 0.57
CA ALA A 35 -1.11 5.65 0.49
C ALA A 35 -1.40 6.55 1.71
N GLY A 36 -2.65 6.59 2.18
CA GLY A 36 -3.04 7.37 3.36
C GLY A 36 -2.31 6.92 4.62
N VAL A 37 -2.24 5.61 4.88
CA VAL A 37 -1.49 5.04 6.00
C VAL A 37 0.00 5.36 5.89
N CYS A 38 0.60 5.11 4.72
CA CYS A 38 2.02 5.36 4.49
C CYS A 38 2.39 6.83 4.75
N VAL A 39 1.59 7.77 4.24
CA VAL A 39 1.83 9.22 4.46
C VAL A 39 1.70 9.59 5.94
N LEU A 40 0.71 9.06 6.66
CA LEU A 40 0.58 9.31 8.10
C LEU A 40 1.82 8.84 8.87
N GLN A 41 2.31 7.64 8.57
CA GLN A 41 3.51 7.09 9.17
C GLN A 41 4.76 7.94 8.87
N LEU A 42 4.95 8.37 7.62
CA LEU A 42 6.02 9.29 7.24
C LEU A 42 5.93 10.65 7.94
N CYS A 43 4.74 11.04 8.39
CA CYS A 43 4.53 12.22 9.22
C CYS A 43 4.68 11.95 10.73
N GLY A 44 5.09 10.75 11.13
CA GLY A 44 5.30 10.37 12.54
C GLY A 44 4.03 9.90 13.27
N GLU A 45 2.94 9.69 12.54
CA GLU A 45 1.66 9.28 13.12
C GLU A 45 1.52 7.76 13.03
N TYR A 46 2.03 7.04 14.05
CA TYR A 46 2.04 5.57 14.05
C TYR A 46 0.89 4.94 14.83
N ASP A 47 0.49 5.55 15.96
CA ASP A 47 -0.40 4.93 16.97
C ASP A 47 -1.85 5.37 16.83
N LYS A 48 -2.25 5.86 15.65
CA LYS A 48 -3.64 6.28 15.44
C LYS A 48 -4.56 5.08 15.24
N LYS A 49 -5.75 5.14 15.86
CA LYS A 49 -6.81 4.14 15.65
C LYS A 49 -7.23 3.99 14.19
N GLU A 50 -7.11 5.06 13.41
CA GLU A 50 -7.39 5.07 11.96
C GLU A 50 -6.43 4.15 11.21
N ILE A 51 -5.16 4.05 11.64
CA ILE A 51 -4.19 3.13 11.03
C ILE A 51 -4.62 1.68 11.24
N ALA A 52 -4.99 1.29 12.46
CA ALA A 52 -5.47 -0.07 12.73
C ALA A 52 -6.73 -0.42 11.91
N GLY A 53 -7.67 0.54 11.78
CA GLY A 53 -8.84 0.38 10.92
C GLY A 53 -8.47 0.22 9.45
N ALA A 54 -7.50 1.01 8.98
CA ALA A 54 -7.04 0.97 7.59
C ALA A 54 -6.30 -0.33 7.24
N LEU A 55 -5.50 -0.88 8.14
CA LEU A 55 -4.88 -2.19 7.94
C LEU A 55 -5.91 -3.30 7.80
N LYS A 56 -6.91 -3.31 8.69
CA LYS A 56 -8.02 -4.25 8.59
C LYS A 56 -8.78 -4.10 7.27
N TYR A 57 -8.95 -2.87 6.78
CA TYR A 57 -9.54 -2.61 5.47
C TYR A 57 -8.67 -3.19 4.35
N LEU A 58 -7.34 -2.98 4.38
CA LEU A 58 -6.41 -3.50 3.39
C LEU A 58 -6.40 -5.03 3.36
N ASP A 59 -6.43 -5.69 4.51
CA ASP A 59 -6.48 -7.15 4.60
C ASP A 59 -7.74 -7.74 3.95
N ASN A 60 -8.86 -7.03 4.03
CA ASN A 60 -10.15 -7.50 3.50
C ASN A 60 -10.41 -7.10 2.05
N THR A 61 -9.68 -6.13 1.50
CA THR A 61 -9.96 -5.56 0.17
C THR A 61 -8.83 -5.72 -0.84
N GLY A 62 -7.83 -6.49 -0.52
CA GLY A 62 -6.54 -6.60 -1.22
C GLY A 62 -6.53 -6.94 -2.71
N ASP A 63 -7.69 -7.03 -3.38
CA ASP A 63 -7.82 -7.29 -4.82
C ASP A 63 -8.56 -6.15 -5.56
N ASP A 64 -8.46 -4.93 -5.06
CA ASP A 64 -8.93 -3.76 -5.82
C ASP A 64 -8.10 -3.64 -7.10
N ARG A 65 -8.73 -3.99 -8.20
CA ARG A 65 -8.10 -4.11 -9.52
C ARG A 65 -7.72 -2.76 -10.12
N GLN A 66 -8.23 -1.67 -9.58
CA GLN A 66 -7.92 -0.33 -10.02
C GLN A 66 -6.73 0.21 -9.21
N HIS A 67 -5.63 0.51 -9.90
CA HIS A 67 -4.38 0.98 -9.28
C HIS A 67 -3.71 -0.04 -8.33
N TYR A 68 -3.83 -1.34 -8.65
CA TYR A 68 -3.28 -2.42 -7.82
C TYR A 68 -1.79 -2.24 -7.53
N TRP A 69 -0.96 -2.03 -8.56
CA TRP A 69 0.48 -1.91 -8.39
C TRP A 69 0.88 -0.70 -7.54
N TYR A 70 0.22 0.43 -7.77
CA TYR A 70 0.37 1.62 -6.93
C TYR A 70 -0.01 1.33 -5.47
N GLY A 71 -1.16 0.72 -5.26
CA GLY A 71 -1.64 0.36 -3.93
C GLY A 71 -0.73 -0.66 -3.24
N ALA A 72 -0.26 -1.69 -3.95
CA ALA A 72 0.64 -2.71 -3.43
C ALA A 72 1.98 -2.11 -2.95
N TYR A 73 2.54 -1.15 -3.69
CA TYR A 73 3.74 -0.45 -3.29
C TYR A 73 3.57 0.27 -1.95
N TYR A 74 2.53 1.08 -1.80
CA TYR A 74 2.28 1.81 -0.56
C TYR A 74 1.86 0.89 0.59
N ALA A 75 1.11 -0.17 0.31
CA ALA A 75 0.76 -1.17 1.32
C ALA A 75 2.03 -1.85 1.87
N ALA A 76 2.95 -2.24 1.00
CA ALA A 76 4.20 -2.87 1.40
C ALA A 76 5.03 -1.94 2.33
N HIS A 77 5.12 -0.66 2.01
CA HIS A 77 5.77 0.31 2.89
C HIS A 77 5.01 0.53 4.20
N ALA A 78 3.67 0.62 4.15
CA ALA A 78 2.85 0.79 5.34
C ALA A 78 3.01 -0.38 6.32
N TYR A 79 2.93 -1.61 5.83
CA TYR A 79 3.15 -2.80 6.67
C TYR A 79 4.59 -2.90 7.18
N HIS A 80 5.58 -2.55 6.34
CA HIS A 80 6.98 -2.52 6.77
C HIS A 80 7.21 -1.54 7.93
N GLN A 81 6.59 -0.35 7.89
CA GLN A 81 6.66 0.63 8.98
C GLN A 81 6.01 0.15 10.29
N ILE A 82 4.99 -0.72 10.21
CA ILE A 82 4.37 -1.34 11.38
C ILE A 82 5.29 -2.40 11.95
N GLY A 83 5.90 -3.20 11.10
CA GLY A 83 6.82 -4.26 11.50
C GLY A 83 6.11 -5.49 12.10
N GLY A 84 6.90 -6.31 12.79
CA GLY A 84 6.41 -7.49 13.51
C GLY A 84 5.67 -8.48 12.60
N LYS A 85 4.72 -9.22 13.20
CA LYS A 85 3.98 -10.29 12.50
C LYS A 85 3.10 -9.78 11.36
N ASP A 86 2.59 -8.54 11.44
CA ASP A 86 1.74 -7.99 10.39
C ASP A 86 2.57 -7.79 9.11
N TRP A 87 3.79 -7.27 9.24
CA TRP A 87 4.74 -7.17 8.13
C TRP A 87 5.15 -8.54 7.59
N GLU A 88 5.56 -9.45 8.45
CA GLU A 88 5.98 -10.80 8.05
C GLU A 88 4.89 -11.50 7.23
N ASN A 89 3.67 -11.53 7.74
CA ASN A 89 2.52 -12.14 7.07
C ASN A 89 2.19 -11.47 5.73
N PHE A 90 2.22 -10.13 5.69
CA PHE A 90 1.96 -9.38 4.46
C PHE A 90 3.04 -9.65 3.43
N TYR A 91 4.32 -9.56 3.84
CA TYR A 91 5.45 -9.71 2.93
C TYR A 91 5.55 -11.12 2.36
N ASP A 92 5.37 -12.16 3.16
CA ASP A 92 5.41 -13.55 2.69
C ASP A 92 4.32 -13.83 1.65
N LYS A 93 3.09 -13.35 1.88
CA LYS A 93 2.01 -13.46 0.90
C LYS A 93 2.33 -12.71 -0.39
N MET A 94 2.80 -11.47 -0.27
CA MET A 94 3.13 -10.61 -1.41
C MET A 94 4.31 -11.18 -2.20
N LYS A 95 5.38 -11.58 -1.55
CA LYS A 95 6.54 -12.24 -2.15
C LYS A 95 6.13 -13.50 -2.91
N THR A 96 5.36 -14.38 -2.28
CA THR A 96 4.87 -15.61 -2.92
C THR A 96 4.06 -15.30 -4.18
N LYS A 97 3.13 -14.34 -4.10
CA LYS A 97 2.30 -13.90 -5.23
C LYS A 97 3.17 -13.33 -6.37
N LEU A 98 4.11 -12.45 -6.05
CA LEU A 98 4.99 -11.83 -7.04
C LEU A 98 5.87 -12.87 -7.72
N LEU A 99 6.56 -13.73 -6.97
CA LEU A 99 7.43 -14.76 -7.55
C LEU A 99 6.65 -15.76 -8.42
N ALA A 100 5.43 -16.14 -8.02
CA ALA A 100 4.57 -17.02 -8.81
C ALA A 100 4.05 -16.38 -10.12
N SER A 101 3.99 -15.05 -10.19
CA SER A 101 3.50 -14.31 -11.37
C SER A 101 4.60 -13.78 -12.27
N GLN A 102 5.88 -13.97 -11.91
CA GLN A 102 7.01 -13.56 -12.74
C GLN A 102 7.03 -14.33 -14.06
N GLN A 103 7.21 -13.63 -15.16
CA GLN A 103 7.31 -14.23 -16.48
C GLN A 103 8.71 -14.82 -16.73
N ASN A 104 8.83 -15.72 -17.72
CA ASN A 104 10.10 -16.36 -18.07
C ASN A 104 11.21 -15.38 -18.47
N ASN A 105 10.86 -14.19 -18.96
CA ASN A 105 11.80 -13.13 -19.27
C ASN A 105 12.18 -12.25 -18.07
N GLY A 106 11.72 -12.60 -16.85
CA GLY A 106 11.99 -11.86 -15.61
C GLY A 106 11.06 -10.69 -15.34
N SER A 107 10.14 -10.34 -16.25
CA SER A 107 9.22 -9.23 -16.08
C SER A 107 7.94 -9.61 -15.33
N TRP A 108 7.18 -8.59 -14.93
CA TRP A 108 5.79 -8.73 -14.49
C TRP A 108 4.86 -8.00 -15.43
N LYS A 109 3.78 -8.67 -15.80
CA LYS A 109 2.73 -8.11 -16.64
C LYS A 109 1.37 -8.64 -16.21
N ASP A 110 0.51 -7.75 -15.73
CA ASP A 110 -0.89 -8.07 -15.43
C ASP A 110 -1.79 -7.38 -16.45
N SER A 111 -2.60 -8.19 -17.15
CA SER A 111 -3.57 -7.70 -18.14
C SER A 111 -4.71 -6.89 -17.52
N LYS A 112 -4.96 -7.03 -16.22
CA LYS A 112 -6.04 -6.32 -15.50
C LYS A 112 -5.75 -4.83 -15.34
N GLU A 113 -4.46 -4.44 -15.33
CA GLU A 113 -4.00 -3.05 -15.33
C GLU A 113 -3.22 -2.74 -16.63
N GLY A 114 -3.78 -3.15 -17.76
CA GLY A 114 -3.14 -3.00 -19.06
C GLY A 114 -2.86 -1.55 -19.51
N HIS A 115 -3.37 -0.54 -18.80
CA HIS A 115 -3.06 0.87 -19.02
C HIS A 115 -1.68 1.27 -18.48
N VAL A 116 -1.07 0.47 -17.60
CA VAL A 116 0.32 0.62 -17.15
C VAL A 116 1.18 -0.46 -17.79
N GLY A 117 2.28 -0.06 -18.40
CA GLY A 117 3.17 -0.99 -19.11
C GLY A 117 3.88 -1.99 -18.20
N PRO A 118 4.42 -3.08 -18.76
CA PRO A 118 5.18 -4.07 -18.00
C PRO A 118 6.43 -3.49 -17.33
N GLU A 119 6.98 -2.41 -17.85
CA GLU A 119 8.11 -1.69 -17.26
C GLU A 119 7.75 -1.14 -15.88
N TYR A 120 6.60 -0.48 -15.76
CA TYR A 120 6.09 0.03 -14.49
C TYR A 120 5.81 -1.11 -13.51
N GLN A 121 5.10 -2.14 -13.97
CA GLN A 121 4.74 -3.28 -13.12
C GLN A 121 6.00 -4.01 -12.62
N THR A 122 6.99 -4.20 -13.49
CA THR A 122 8.27 -4.82 -13.13
C THR A 122 9.04 -3.97 -12.12
N ALA A 123 9.11 -2.66 -12.35
CA ALA A 123 9.77 -1.75 -11.41
C ALA A 123 9.13 -1.79 -10.01
N ILE A 124 7.79 -1.74 -9.94
CA ILE A 124 7.07 -1.84 -8.66
C ILE A 124 7.28 -3.19 -7.99
N ALA A 125 7.25 -4.30 -8.74
CA ALA A 125 7.51 -5.64 -8.18
C ALA A 125 8.91 -5.72 -7.55
N ILE A 126 9.93 -5.21 -8.25
CA ILE A 126 11.30 -5.18 -7.74
C ILE A 126 11.40 -4.30 -6.49
N LEU A 127 10.78 -3.11 -6.50
CA LEU A 127 10.77 -2.22 -5.36
C LEU A 127 10.15 -2.88 -4.12
N ILE A 128 9.01 -3.55 -4.27
CA ILE A 128 8.35 -4.28 -3.17
C ILE A 128 9.26 -5.40 -2.63
N LEU A 129 9.84 -6.21 -3.53
CA LEU A 129 10.72 -7.31 -3.13
C LEU A 129 12.01 -6.84 -2.45
N SER A 130 12.45 -5.61 -2.74
CA SER A 130 13.67 -5.02 -2.18
C SER A 130 13.47 -4.31 -0.83
N ILE A 131 12.22 -4.13 -0.37
CA ILE A 131 11.94 -3.40 0.88
C ILE A 131 12.76 -3.92 2.07
N PRO A 132 12.91 -5.25 2.30
CA PRO A 132 13.72 -5.76 3.41
C PRO A 132 15.19 -5.34 3.37
N SER A 133 15.69 -4.90 2.22
CA SER A 133 17.07 -4.41 2.05
C SER A 133 17.24 -2.94 2.44
N HIS A 134 16.18 -2.27 2.94
CA HIS A 134 16.21 -0.87 3.42
C HIS A 134 16.82 0.12 2.41
N TYR A 135 16.54 -0.03 1.12
CA TYR A 135 17.16 0.76 0.05
C TYR A 135 16.71 2.23 0.00
N LEU A 136 15.56 2.58 0.56
CA LEU A 136 15.06 3.96 0.64
C LEU A 136 15.13 4.50 2.07
N PRO A 137 16.05 5.43 2.38
CA PRO A 137 16.20 5.97 3.73
C PRO A 137 14.93 6.60 4.31
N ILE A 138 14.08 7.21 3.46
CA ILE A 138 12.84 7.85 3.89
C ILE A 138 11.84 6.88 4.56
N TYR A 139 11.95 5.59 4.28
CA TYR A 139 11.09 4.56 4.85
C TYR A 139 11.76 3.79 6.00
N GLN A 140 12.97 4.17 6.40
CA GLN A 140 13.63 3.60 7.58
C GLN A 140 13.06 4.23 8.85
N ARG A 141 12.72 3.36 9.82
CA ARG A 141 12.23 3.75 11.14
C ARG A 141 13.33 3.60 12.18
#